data_88dc187294718609321f9f4df24c9300
#
_entry.id   88dc187294718609321f9f4df24c9300
#
_cell.length_a   1.000
_cell.length_b   1.000
_cell.length_c   1.000
_cell.angle_alpha   90.00
_cell.angle_beta   90.00
_cell.angle_gamma   90.00
#
_symmetry.space_group_name_H-M   'P 1'
#
loop_
_entity.id
_entity.type
_entity.pdbx_description
1 polymer ?
#
loop_
_entity_poly.entity_id
_entity_poly.type
_entity_poly.pdbx_seq_one_letter_code
_entity_poly.pdbx_strand_id
1 'polypeptide(L)'
;MSNEIIRIGGASGFWGESSLATPQLLQAGNLDFIVYDYLAEITMSLQARARAQAPQLGYATDFLDATLKPNFPEIARQGVKLISNAGGVNRHACAAAARKATAEAGLALKIAVVSGKANKREREFDESKT
;
A
#
# COMPACT_ATOMS: atom_id res chain seq x y z
N MET A 1 -22.68 23.60 -13.39
CA MET A 1 -21.43 23.02 -12.84
C MET A 1 -21.79 21.94 -11.85
N SER A 2 -21.36 20.74 -12.14
CA SER A 2 -21.51 19.66 -11.17
C SER A 2 -20.47 19.85 -10.07
N ASN A 3 -20.93 19.96 -8.84
CA ASN A 3 -20.05 19.90 -7.68
C ASN A 3 -19.63 18.45 -7.47
N GLU A 4 -18.47 18.09 -7.99
CA GLU A 4 -17.92 16.76 -7.74
C GLU A 4 -17.41 16.69 -6.30
N ILE A 5 -17.96 15.72 -5.56
CA ILE A 5 -17.50 15.41 -4.21
C ILE A 5 -16.66 14.15 -4.30
N ILE A 6 -15.44 14.22 -3.81
CA ILE A 6 -14.55 13.07 -3.68
C ILE A 6 -14.55 12.64 -2.21
N ARG A 7 -14.80 11.37 -1.97
CA ARG A 7 -14.86 10.80 -0.62
C ARG A 7 -13.65 9.90 -0.38
N ILE A 8 -12.86 10.24 0.63
CA ILE A 8 -11.62 9.56 0.96
C ILE A 8 -11.71 9.03 2.38
N GLY A 9 -11.50 7.73 2.55
CA GLY A 9 -11.41 7.09 3.86
C GLY A 9 -9.97 6.84 4.26
N GLY A 10 -9.60 7.13 5.50
CA GLY A 10 -8.31 6.79 6.06
C GLY A 10 -8.39 5.48 6.82
N ALA A 11 -7.60 4.48 6.43
CA ALA A 11 -7.67 3.14 6.98
C ALA A 11 -6.53 2.80 7.95
N SER A 12 -5.39 3.44 7.84
CA SER A 12 -4.26 3.17 8.75
C SER A 12 -3.34 4.37 8.87
N GLY A 13 -2.71 4.48 10.02
CA GLY A 13 -1.68 5.48 10.31
C GLY A 13 -0.31 4.88 10.60
N PHE A 14 -0.17 3.56 10.68
CA PHE A 14 1.10 2.88 10.90
C PHE A 14 1.00 1.38 10.55
N TRP A 15 2.15 0.77 10.31
CA TRP A 15 2.24 -0.67 10.04
C TRP A 15 1.92 -1.47 11.32
N GLY A 16 1.03 -2.43 11.19
CA GLY A 16 0.57 -3.24 12.31
C GLY A 16 -0.67 -2.71 13.01
N GLU A 17 -1.27 -1.64 12.49
CA GLU A 17 -2.57 -1.16 12.95
C GLU A 17 -3.68 -2.15 12.59
N SER A 18 -4.83 -2.01 13.25
CA SER A 18 -5.95 -2.93 13.11
C SER A 18 -6.38 -3.16 11.65
N SER A 19 -6.59 -4.41 11.29
CA SER A 19 -7.12 -4.80 9.99
C SER A 19 -8.64 -4.57 9.84
N LEU A 20 -9.31 -4.09 10.89
CA LEU A 20 -10.76 -3.85 10.87
C LEU A 20 -11.18 -2.60 10.09
N ALA A 21 -10.27 -1.65 9.91
CA ALA A 21 -10.62 -0.38 9.28
C ALA A 21 -11.12 -0.54 7.83
N THR A 22 -10.48 -1.38 7.03
CA THR A 22 -10.86 -1.58 5.63
C THR A 22 -12.25 -2.18 5.47
N PRO A 23 -12.61 -3.30 6.14
CA PRO A 23 -13.98 -3.80 6.03
C PRO A 23 -15.02 -2.83 6.57
N GLN A 24 -14.72 -2.07 7.62
CA GLN A 24 -15.63 -1.05 8.13
C GLN A 24 -15.88 0.08 7.12
N LEU A 25 -14.83 0.57 6.47
CA LEU A 25 -14.96 1.60 5.43
C LEU A 25 -15.71 1.09 4.21
N LEU A 26 -15.45 -0.14 3.78
CA LEU A 26 -16.17 -0.76 2.67
C LEU A 26 -17.66 -0.97 3.01
N GLN A 27 -17.96 -1.36 4.24
CA GLN A 27 -19.35 -1.51 4.69
C GLN A 27 -20.10 -0.18 4.70
N ALA A 28 -19.45 0.90 5.09
CA ALA A 28 -20.03 2.24 5.02
C ALA A 28 -20.34 2.67 3.58
N GLY A 29 -19.52 2.26 2.63
CA GLY A 29 -19.72 2.47 1.20
C GLY A 29 -19.49 3.91 0.74
N ASN A 30 -19.72 4.15 -0.54
CA ASN A 30 -19.64 5.47 -1.19
C ASN A 30 -18.29 6.16 -1.09
N LEU A 31 -17.19 5.40 -0.96
CA LEU A 31 -15.84 5.96 -0.98
C LEU A 31 -15.26 5.86 -2.39
N ASP A 32 -14.59 6.92 -2.81
CA ASP A 32 -13.82 6.94 -4.05
C ASP A 32 -12.41 6.38 -3.83
N PHE A 33 -11.82 6.70 -2.67
CA PHE A 33 -10.46 6.29 -2.32
C PHE A 33 -10.40 5.83 -0.87
N ILE A 34 -9.53 4.85 -0.60
CA ILE A 34 -9.09 4.50 0.75
C ILE A 34 -7.57 4.68 0.79
N VAL A 35 -7.09 5.41 1.79
CA VAL A 35 -5.69 5.76 1.94
C VAL A 35 -5.09 5.05 3.14
N TYR A 36 -3.88 4.53 2.95
CA TYR A 36 -3.13 3.79 3.97
C TYR A 36 -1.77 4.42 4.17
N ASP A 37 -1.43 4.73 5.41
CA ASP A 37 -0.10 5.18 5.77
C ASP A 37 0.55 4.14 6.69
N TYR A 38 1.50 3.39 6.16
CA TYR A 38 2.22 2.34 6.87
C TYR A 38 3.62 2.77 7.30
N LEU A 39 4.09 3.92 6.84
CA LEU A 39 5.49 4.28 6.99
C LEU A 39 5.72 5.21 8.17
N ALA A 40 6.63 4.78 9.04
CA ALA A 40 7.27 5.58 10.06
C ALA A 40 8.77 5.28 9.97
N GLU A 41 9.60 6.08 10.61
CA GLU A 41 11.05 5.91 10.57
C GLU A 41 11.48 4.51 11.03
N ILE A 42 10.91 4.02 12.15
CA ILE A 42 11.20 2.67 12.65
C ILE A 42 10.74 1.58 11.68
N THR A 43 9.60 1.78 11.02
CA THR A 43 9.07 0.86 10.03
C THR A 43 10.03 0.71 8.83
N MET A 44 10.56 1.82 8.35
CA MET A 44 11.53 1.82 7.24
C MET A 44 12.78 1.03 7.60
N SER A 45 13.29 1.19 8.82
CA SER A 45 14.46 0.45 9.30
C SER A 45 14.21 -1.05 9.37
N LEU A 46 13.06 -1.46 9.89
CA LEU A 46 12.68 -2.88 9.97
C LEU A 46 12.51 -3.49 8.58
N GLN A 47 11.91 -2.77 7.65
CA GLN A 47 11.73 -3.23 6.28
C GLN A 47 13.06 -3.34 5.54
N ALA A 48 13.98 -2.41 5.76
CA ALA A 48 15.32 -2.48 5.17
C ALA A 48 16.09 -3.70 5.66
N ARG A 49 16.00 -4.02 6.95
CA ARG A 49 16.60 -5.25 7.50
C ARG A 49 15.98 -6.51 6.90
N ALA A 50 14.66 -6.55 6.78
CA ALA A 50 13.96 -7.69 6.18
C ALA A 50 14.39 -7.90 4.72
N ARG A 51 14.49 -6.82 3.94
CA ARG A 51 14.95 -6.89 2.56
C ARG A 51 16.40 -7.38 2.43
N ALA A 52 17.26 -6.98 3.36
CA ALA A 52 18.65 -7.44 3.37
C ALA A 52 18.76 -8.95 3.60
N GLN A 53 17.82 -9.53 4.36
CA GLN A 53 17.77 -10.98 4.61
C GLN A 53 17.08 -11.74 3.47
N ALA A 54 16.06 -11.14 2.87
CA ALA A 54 15.27 -11.77 1.81
C ALA A 54 14.87 -10.71 0.76
N PRO A 55 15.35 -10.80 -0.48
CA PRO A 55 15.12 -9.76 -1.50
C PRO A 55 13.65 -9.51 -1.84
N GLN A 56 12.76 -10.45 -1.55
CA GLN A 56 11.32 -10.32 -1.77
C GLN A 56 10.61 -9.58 -0.64
N LEU A 57 11.29 -9.27 0.47
CA LEU A 57 10.72 -8.54 1.61
C LEU A 57 11.09 -7.05 1.54
N GLY A 58 10.70 -6.30 2.56
CA GLY A 58 10.97 -4.86 2.65
C GLY A 58 9.75 -4.00 2.38
N TYR A 59 8.56 -4.58 2.45
CA TYR A 59 7.28 -3.89 2.36
C TYR A 59 6.33 -4.37 3.46
N ALA A 60 5.21 -3.66 3.64
CA ALA A 60 4.21 -4.02 4.64
C ALA A 60 3.38 -5.22 4.15
N THR A 61 3.77 -6.42 4.53
CA THR A 61 3.14 -7.67 4.09
C THR A 61 1.70 -7.81 4.54
N ASP A 62 1.34 -7.24 5.68
CA ASP A 62 -0.03 -7.24 6.17
C ASP A 62 -0.98 -6.41 5.30
N PHE A 63 -0.49 -5.44 4.53
CA PHE A 63 -1.30 -4.78 3.51
C PHE A 63 -1.87 -5.78 2.51
N LEU A 64 -1.08 -6.76 2.10
CA LEU A 64 -1.55 -7.84 1.23
C LEU A 64 -2.41 -8.84 1.98
N ASP A 65 -1.89 -9.40 3.06
CA ASP A 65 -2.48 -10.58 3.70
C ASP A 65 -3.69 -10.25 4.56
N ALA A 66 -3.68 -9.11 5.26
CA ALA A 66 -4.75 -8.71 6.15
C ALA A 66 -5.73 -7.71 5.55
N THR A 67 -5.30 -6.93 4.56
CA THR A 67 -6.11 -5.85 3.99
C THR A 67 -6.61 -6.18 2.58
N LEU A 68 -5.74 -6.47 1.63
CA LEU A 68 -6.16 -6.70 0.25
C LEU A 68 -6.88 -8.02 0.06
N LYS A 69 -6.22 -9.14 0.38
CA LYS A 69 -6.76 -10.48 0.10
C LYS A 69 -8.15 -10.71 0.69
N PRO A 70 -8.41 -10.40 1.97
CA PRO A 70 -9.74 -10.61 2.54
C PRO A 70 -10.82 -9.71 1.95
N ASN A 71 -10.45 -8.56 1.40
CA ASN A 71 -11.40 -7.54 0.94
C ASN A 71 -11.45 -7.39 -0.58
N PHE A 72 -10.72 -8.19 -1.35
CA PHE A 72 -10.69 -8.11 -2.80
C PHE A 72 -12.08 -8.09 -3.46
N PRO A 73 -13.01 -8.98 -3.10
CA PRO A 73 -14.31 -8.99 -3.76
C PRO A 73 -15.07 -7.67 -3.59
N GLU A 74 -15.06 -7.09 -2.39
CA GLU A 74 -15.74 -5.82 -2.12
C GLU A 74 -15.04 -4.63 -2.76
N ILE A 75 -13.70 -4.62 -2.77
CA ILE A 75 -12.92 -3.60 -3.45
C ILE A 75 -13.26 -3.59 -4.95
N ALA A 76 -13.29 -4.75 -5.57
CA ALA A 76 -13.63 -4.89 -6.98
C ALA A 76 -15.09 -4.50 -7.26
N ARG A 77 -16.01 -4.94 -6.42
CA ARG A 77 -17.44 -4.65 -6.58
C ARG A 77 -17.75 -3.15 -6.46
N GLN A 78 -17.14 -2.48 -5.50
CA GLN A 78 -17.38 -1.06 -5.26
C GLN A 78 -16.58 -0.14 -6.18
N GLY A 79 -15.52 -0.63 -6.81
CA GLY A 79 -14.65 0.16 -7.66
C GLY A 79 -13.84 1.21 -6.90
N VAL A 80 -13.71 1.07 -5.59
CA VAL A 80 -12.91 1.98 -4.77
C VAL A 80 -11.42 1.81 -5.08
N LYS A 81 -10.70 2.92 -5.11
CA LYS A 81 -9.26 2.93 -5.37
C LYS A 81 -8.50 3.01 -4.06
N LEU A 82 -7.48 2.18 -3.92
CA LEU A 82 -6.62 2.15 -2.75
C LEU A 82 -5.29 2.81 -3.06
N ILE A 83 -4.85 3.68 -2.16
CA ILE A 83 -3.56 4.37 -2.26
C ILE A 83 -2.78 4.09 -0.99
N SER A 84 -1.57 3.55 -1.11
CA SER A 84 -0.78 3.13 0.03
C SER A 84 0.71 3.32 -0.21
N ASN A 85 1.42 3.63 0.86
CA ASN A 85 2.87 3.58 0.90
C ASN A 85 3.40 2.24 1.46
N ALA A 86 2.56 1.20 1.45
CA ALA A 86 2.91 -0.14 1.94
C ALA A 86 4.13 -0.75 1.24
N GLY A 87 4.49 -0.25 0.06
CA GLY A 87 5.68 -0.70 -0.68
C GLY A 87 7.00 -0.48 0.05
N GLY A 88 7.04 0.47 0.98
CA GLY A 88 8.20 0.69 1.84
C GLY A 88 9.49 0.88 1.05
N VAL A 89 10.48 0.06 1.36
CA VAL A 89 11.78 0.07 0.66
C VAL A 89 11.83 -0.92 -0.52
N ASN A 90 10.74 -1.60 -0.81
CA ASN A 90 10.66 -2.59 -1.89
C ASN A 90 9.31 -2.58 -2.61
N ARG A 91 8.97 -1.44 -3.17
CA ARG A 91 7.66 -1.22 -3.80
C ARG A 91 7.38 -2.14 -4.99
N HIS A 92 8.42 -2.51 -5.74
CA HIS A 92 8.23 -3.41 -6.88
C HIS A 92 7.89 -4.83 -6.45
N ALA A 93 8.48 -5.32 -5.36
CA ALA A 93 8.13 -6.63 -4.78
C ALA A 93 6.71 -6.61 -4.22
N CYS A 94 6.31 -5.53 -3.57
CA CYS A 94 4.94 -5.34 -3.09
C CYS A 94 3.94 -5.38 -4.24
N ALA A 95 4.19 -4.64 -5.31
CA ALA A 95 3.32 -4.62 -6.48
C ALA A 95 3.25 -5.99 -7.16
N ALA A 96 4.36 -6.69 -7.30
CA ALA A 96 4.39 -8.04 -7.87
C ALA A 96 3.55 -9.02 -7.05
N ALA A 97 3.68 -8.98 -5.73
CA ALA A 97 2.89 -9.81 -4.82
C ALA A 97 1.38 -9.46 -4.90
N ALA A 98 1.05 -8.18 -5.00
CA ALA A 98 -0.34 -7.74 -5.16
C ALA A 98 -0.92 -8.19 -6.50
N ARG A 99 -0.18 -8.08 -7.59
CA ARG A 99 -0.61 -8.54 -8.92
C ARG A 99 -0.84 -10.05 -8.94
N LYS A 100 0.06 -10.81 -8.30
CA LYS A 100 -0.10 -12.25 -8.15
C LYS A 100 -1.37 -12.58 -7.36
N ALA A 101 -1.62 -11.90 -6.26
CA ALA A 101 -2.79 -12.13 -5.42
C ALA A 101 -4.09 -11.81 -6.17
N THR A 102 -4.16 -10.72 -6.93
CA THR A 102 -5.35 -10.38 -7.72
C THR A 102 -5.58 -11.38 -8.85
N ALA A 103 -4.53 -11.86 -9.50
CA ALA A 103 -4.63 -12.88 -10.54
C ALA A 103 -5.14 -14.21 -9.95
N GLU A 104 -4.63 -14.63 -8.80
CA GLU A 104 -5.09 -15.84 -8.11
C GLU A 104 -6.56 -15.73 -7.68
N ALA A 105 -7.02 -14.53 -7.34
CA ALA A 105 -8.44 -14.27 -7.03
C ALA A 105 -9.34 -14.15 -8.25
N GLY A 106 -8.77 -14.20 -9.47
CA GLY A 106 -9.54 -14.04 -10.70
C GLY A 106 -10.06 -12.63 -10.96
N LEU A 107 -9.40 -11.61 -10.40
CA LEU A 107 -9.83 -10.22 -10.50
C LEU A 107 -8.93 -9.43 -11.46
N ALA A 108 -9.54 -8.54 -12.23
CA ALA A 108 -8.84 -7.68 -13.18
C ALA A 108 -8.56 -6.29 -12.58
N LEU A 109 -7.95 -6.24 -11.41
CA LEU A 109 -7.57 -5.00 -10.74
C LEU A 109 -6.25 -4.47 -11.30
N LYS A 110 -6.21 -3.17 -11.55
CA LYS A 110 -4.99 -2.50 -12.01
C LYS A 110 -4.17 -2.04 -10.81
N ILE A 111 -2.88 -2.36 -10.84
CA ILE A 111 -1.95 -1.99 -9.78
C ILE A 111 -0.82 -1.16 -10.40
N ALA A 112 -0.65 0.05 -9.89
CA ALA A 112 0.39 0.97 -10.34
C ALA A 112 1.39 1.21 -9.22
N VAL A 113 2.65 1.36 -9.59
CA VAL A 113 3.72 1.77 -8.70
C VAL A 113 4.09 3.21 -9.03
N VAL A 114 4.02 4.09 -8.02
CA VAL A 114 4.52 5.45 -8.16
C VAL A 114 5.93 5.49 -7.59
N SER A 115 6.87 5.83 -8.42
CA SER A 115 8.28 5.96 -8.04
C SER A 115 8.88 7.18 -8.69
N GLY A 116 9.87 7.76 -8.02
CA GLY A 116 10.66 8.86 -8.54
C GLY A 116 12.14 8.53 -8.49
N LYS A 117 12.94 9.27 -9.25
CA LYS A 117 14.38 9.23 -9.10
C LYS A 117 14.78 10.28 -8.07
N ALA A 118 15.58 9.88 -7.09
CA ALA A 118 16.23 10.85 -6.22
C ALA A 118 17.09 11.79 -7.07
N ASN A 119 17.00 13.08 -6.82
CA ASN A 119 17.91 14.02 -7.48
C ASN A 119 19.33 13.85 -6.93
N LYS A 120 20.31 14.46 -7.58
CA LYS A 120 21.72 14.33 -7.19
C LYS A 120 21.96 14.69 -5.72
N ARG A 121 21.30 15.76 -5.25
CA ARG A 121 21.43 16.25 -3.87
C ARG A 121 20.88 15.25 -2.85
N GLU A 122 19.76 14.64 -3.14
CA GLU A 122 19.16 13.60 -2.29
C GLU A 122 20.05 12.38 -2.22
N ARG A 123 20.63 11.96 -3.34
CA ARG A 123 21.57 10.82 -3.37
C ARG A 123 22.82 11.07 -2.56
N GLU A 124 23.41 12.26 -2.65
CA GLU A 124 24.58 12.65 -1.86
C GLU A 124 24.26 12.62 -0.36
N PHE A 125 23.07 13.05 0.04
CA PHE A 125 22.60 12.99 1.41
C PHE A 125 22.46 11.56 1.91
N ASP A 126 21.87 10.68 1.11
CA ASP A 126 21.70 9.27 1.46
C ASP A 126 23.04 8.54 1.58
N GLU A 127 23.99 8.81 0.70
CA GLU A 127 25.33 8.26 0.74
C GLU A 127 26.08 8.67 2.01
N SER A 128 25.86 9.86 2.51
CA SER A 128 26.48 10.37 3.72
C SER A 128 25.98 9.70 5.00
N LYS A 129 24.86 9.01 4.94
CA LYS A 129 24.24 8.30 6.08
C LYS A 129 24.74 6.87 6.26
N THR A 130 25.52 6.37 5.36
CA THR A 130 26.05 4.97 5.45
C THR A 130 27.19 4.80 6.48
#